data_8445e396faee37671ea38624d5a23fca
#
_entry.id   8445e396faee37671ea38624d5a23fca
#
_cell.length_a   1.000
_cell.length_b   1.000
_cell.length_c   1.000
_cell.angle_alpha   90.00
_cell.angle_beta   90.00
_cell.angle_gamma   90.00
#
_symmetry.space_group_name_H-M   'P 1'
#
loop_
_entity.id
_entity.type
_entity.pdbx_description
1 polymer ?
#
loop_
_entity_poly.entity_id
_entity_poly.type
_entity_poly.pdbx_seq_one_letter_code
_entity_poly.pdbx_strand_id
1 'polypeptide(L)'
;MSIHSSENFSDARGPGRHAWCGLLLAIVPGFGQFYHRQWLKGLVFLVLLSSFLGIFYDFLREGLWGLYTLGEEVPRDNSIFLLAEGIISVLIVAFGVLIYFLSLRDAWLNGKKRDEGIALNSVRKQYQMLLSDGFPYLMITPGFILLVFVVIFPILFGFAIAFTNYNLYHTPPAKLVDWVGLKNFINIFTLSIWRSTFLDVLQWTVVWTLLATTLQCTVGVLLAILVNQKDLRFKPLIRTIFILPWAVPGFVTILVFAGMFNDSFGVINNAILSFFGISPKAWLTDPFWTKTALIMMQTWLGFPFVFAMTTGVLQAIPDDLYEAATMDGASAFTRLRTITLPLVLYAIAPIIITQYTFNFNNFNIIYLFNNGGPAVAGSNAGGTDILVSWIYKLTMSSSQYAIAATITILLSIFVVGLALW
;
A
#
# COMPACT_ATOMS: atom_id res chain seq x y z
N MET A 1 28.15 52.88 12.83
CA MET A 1 28.78 52.29 14.07
C MET A 1 28.39 50.82 14.08
N SER A 2 29.28 49.98 13.56
CA SER A 2 29.13 48.56 13.30
C SER A 2 29.44 47.78 14.56
N ILE A 3 28.52 46.92 14.95
CA ILE A 3 28.82 45.88 15.95
C ILE A 3 28.75 44.54 15.21
N HIS A 4 29.90 44.08 14.75
CA HIS A 4 30.16 42.69 14.39
C HIS A 4 30.07 41.88 15.69
N SER A 5 29.02 41.07 15.84
CA SER A 5 29.04 39.94 16.74
C SER A 5 29.74 38.78 16.03
N SER A 6 31.00 38.59 16.42
CA SER A 6 31.76 37.39 16.09
C SER A 6 31.09 36.18 16.74
N GLU A 7 30.36 35.40 15.96
CA GLU A 7 30.04 34.01 16.32
C GLU A 7 31.36 33.24 16.41
N ASN A 8 31.85 33.07 17.64
CA ASN A 8 32.89 32.11 17.92
C ASN A 8 32.39 30.72 17.56
N PHE A 9 32.76 30.23 16.38
CA PHE A 9 32.81 28.79 16.10
C PHE A 9 33.74 28.17 17.13
N SER A 10 33.20 27.64 18.24
CA SER A 10 33.95 26.84 19.17
C SER A 10 34.48 25.63 18.41
N ASP A 11 35.82 25.52 18.35
CA ASP A 11 36.54 24.33 17.90
C ASP A 11 35.82 23.08 18.42
N ALA A 12 35.39 22.25 17.50
CA ALA A 12 34.76 20.95 17.80
C ALA A 12 35.87 20.05 18.41
N ARG A 13 36.13 20.22 19.69
CA ARG A 13 36.94 19.26 20.45
C ARG A 13 36.23 17.92 20.36
N GLY A 14 36.95 16.88 19.96
CA GLY A 14 36.44 15.53 19.90
C GLY A 14 35.82 15.07 21.24
N PRO A 15 35.09 13.94 21.25
CA PRO A 15 34.44 13.45 22.46
C PRO A 15 35.44 13.24 23.58
N GLY A 16 35.21 13.89 24.72
CA GLY A 16 36.05 13.83 25.89
C GLY A 16 35.81 12.59 26.76
N ARG A 17 36.48 12.54 27.92
CA ARG A 17 36.43 11.40 28.85
C ARG A 17 35.04 11.05 29.31
N HIS A 18 34.20 12.05 29.60
CA HIS A 18 32.83 11.79 30.11
C HIS A 18 31.91 11.19 29.06
N ALA A 19 32.04 11.55 27.78
CA ALA A 19 31.29 10.96 26.69
C ALA A 19 31.60 9.46 26.55
N TRP A 20 32.89 9.08 26.51
CA TRP A 20 33.31 7.69 26.42
C TRP A 20 32.94 6.87 27.66
N CYS A 21 33.18 7.38 28.88
CA CYS A 21 32.79 6.69 30.10
C CYS A 21 31.25 6.47 30.17
N GLY A 22 30.46 7.48 29.81
CA GLY A 22 29.01 7.38 29.77
C GLY A 22 28.54 6.32 28.78
N LEU A 23 29.13 6.28 27.58
CA LEU A 23 28.80 5.30 26.57
C LEU A 23 29.14 3.86 27.00
N LEU A 24 30.37 3.65 27.51
CA LEU A 24 30.82 2.33 27.96
C LEU A 24 29.96 1.79 29.11
N LEU A 25 29.60 2.65 30.06
CA LEU A 25 28.71 2.25 31.15
C LEU A 25 27.27 1.98 30.68
N ALA A 26 26.83 2.66 29.62
CA ALA A 26 25.49 2.48 29.06
C ALA A 26 25.33 1.16 28.26
N ILE A 27 26.37 0.33 28.13
CA ILE A 27 26.27 -1.07 27.66
C ILE A 27 25.19 -1.80 28.49
N VAL A 28 25.11 -1.53 29.80
CA VAL A 28 23.94 -1.87 30.60
C VAL A 28 23.04 -0.62 30.64
N PRO A 29 21.84 -0.64 30.02
CA PRO A 29 20.94 0.51 30.00
C PRO A 29 20.67 1.07 31.40
N GLY A 30 20.81 2.38 31.51
CA GLY A 30 20.66 3.08 32.79
C GLY A 30 21.97 3.43 33.50
N PHE A 31 23.03 2.63 33.37
CA PHE A 31 24.28 2.90 34.10
C PHE A 31 25.03 4.14 33.57
N GLY A 32 25.00 4.40 32.26
CA GLY A 32 25.53 5.65 31.70
C GLY A 32 24.82 6.90 32.23
N GLN A 33 23.51 6.83 32.41
CA GLN A 33 22.71 7.90 33.00
C GLN A 33 23.03 8.08 34.48
N PHE A 34 23.21 6.99 35.25
CA PHE A 34 23.67 7.07 36.66
C PHE A 34 25.05 7.74 36.79
N TYR A 35 25.96 7.43 35.92
CA TYR A 35 27.27 8.09 35.88
C TYR A 35 27.16 9.62 35.69
N HIS A 36 26.18 10.05 34.89
CA HIS A 36 25.86 11.45 34.66
C HIS A 36 24.97 12.08 35.76
N ARG A 37 24.69 11.36 36.86
CA ARG A 37 23.80 11.76 37.96
C ARG A 37 22.33 11.99 37.53
N GLN A 38 21.91 11.38 36.43
CA GLN A 38 20.50 11.41 35.97
C GLN A 38 19.75 10.19 36.51
N TRP A 39 19.57 10.12 37.83
CA TRP A 39 19.09 8.96 38.54
C TRP A 39 17.73 8.44 38.04
N LEU A 40 16.77 9.36 37.79
CA LEU A 40 15.44 8.97 37.32
C LEU A 40 15.49 8.34 35.92
N LYS A 41 16.25 8.92 35.00
CA LYS A 41 16.42 8.32 33.65
C LYS A 41 17.12 6.98 33.72
N GLY A 42 18.18 6.88 34.52
CA GLY A 42 18.89 5.63 34.72
C GLY A 42 17.98 4.53 35.25
N LEU A 43 17.14 4.86 36.25
CA LEU A 43 16.17 3.94 36.79
C LEU A 43 15.13 3.52 35.74
N VAL A 44 14.61 4.46 34.94
CA VAL A 44 13.64 4.15 33.87
C VAL A 44 14.24 3.19 32.86
N PHE A 45 15.45 3.43 32.35
CA PHE A 45 16.09 2.51 31.38
C PHE A 45 16.39 1.14 32.00
N LEU A 46 16.82 1.09 33.25
CA LEU A 46 17.09 -0.17 33.96
C LEU A 46 15.79 -0.98 34.16
N VAL A 47 14.72 -0.32 34.60
CA VAL A 47 13.39 -0.95 34.78
C VAL A 47 12.86 -1.42 33.44
N LEU A 48 12.97 -0.62 32.38
CA LEU A 48 12.56 -1.04 31.02
C LEU A 48 13.33 -2.28 30.56
N LEU A 49 14.64 -2.35 30.75
CA LEU A 49 15.43 -3.53 30.40
C LEU A 49 15.02 -4.74 31.24
N SER A 50 14.91 -4.58 32.56
CA SER A 50 14.55 -5.69 33.45
C SER A 50 13.16 -6.21 33.17
N SER A 51 12.19 -5.31 32.92
CA SER A 51 10.84 -5.67 32.53
C SER A 51 10.80 -6.36 31.16
N PHE A 52 11.58 -5.85 30.20
CA PHE A 52 11.69 -6.47 28.87
C PHE A 52 12.20 -7.91 28.97
N LEU A 53 13.30 -8.13 29.69
CA LEU A 53 13.86 -9.47 29.86
C LEU A 53 12.94 -10.37 30.72
N GLY A 54 12.32 -9.85 31.79
CA GLY A 54 11.46 -10.66 32.66
C GLY A 54 10.12 -11.03 32.03
N ILE A 55 9.54 -10.15 31.21
CA ILE A 55 8.22 -10.39 30.59
C ILE A 55 8.34 -11.19 29.29
N PHE A 56 9.34 -10.86 28.47
CA PHE A 56 9.43 -11.39 27.11
C PHE A 56 10.41 -12.55 26.93
N TYR A 57 11.19 -12.92 27.93
CA TYR A 57 12.26 -13.93 27.77
C TYR A 57 11.76 -15.27 27.21
N ASP A 58 10.74 -15.86 27.83
CA ASP A 58 10.22 -17.16 27.39
C ASP A 58 9.55 -17.04 26.02
N PHE A 59 8.75 -16.00 25.80
CA PHE A 59 8.12 -15.73 24.50
C PHE A 59 9.15 -15.55 23.38
N LEU A 60 10.21 -14.77 23.63
CA LEU A 60 11.28 -14.55 22.65
C LEU A 60 12.06 -15.84 22.36
N ARG A 61 12.36 -16.63 23.40
CA ARG A 61 13.06 -17.90 23.24
C ARG A 61 12.27 -18.86 22.37
N GLU A 62 10.99 -19.05 22.67
CA GLU A 62 10.11 -19.96 21.93
C GLU A 62 9.79 -19.42 20.53
N GLY A 63 9.49 -18.15 20.40
CA GLY A 63 9.20 -17.52 19.11
C GLY A 63 10.40 -17.52 18.16
N LEU A 64 11.61 -17.21 18.64
CA LEU A 64 12.80 -17.24 17.78
C LEU A 64 13.19 -18.68 17.40
N TRP A 65 13.05 -19.65 18.31
CA TRP A 65 13.20 -21.05 18.00
C TRP A 65 12.17 -21.49 16.94
N GLY A 66 10.89 -21.14 17.14
CA GLY A 66 9.81 -21.45 16.20
C GLY A 66 10.00 -20.82 14.83
N LEU A 67 10.56 -19.59 14.76
CA LEU A 67 10.89 -18.95 13.49
C LEU A 67 11.96 -19.71 12.71
N TYR A 68 12.93 -20.30 13.39
CA TYR A 68 14.00 -21.06 12.76
C TYR A 68 13.54 -22.45 12.34
N THR A 69 12.88 -23.19 13.22
CA THR A 69 12.53 -24.61 13.03
C THR A 69 11.18 -24.82 12.34
N LEU A 70 10.23 -23.90 12.50
CA LEU A 70 8.81 -24.05 12.16
C LEU A 70 8.13 -25.23 12.87
N GLY A 71 8.72 -25.73 13.97
CA GLY A 71 8.27 -26.87 14.75
C GLY A 71 8.99 -28.17 14.38
N GLU A 72 8.98 -29.11 15.31
CA GLU A 72 9.67 -30.42 15.20
C GLU A 72 8.74 -31.58 15.51
N GLU A 73 7.71 -31.42 16.32
CA GLU A 73 6.82 -32.45 16.80
C GLU A 73 5.39 -32.36 16.25
N VAL A 74 4.96 -33.40 15.50
CA VAL A 74 3.57 -33.54 15.02
C VAL A 74 2.81 -34.40 16.05
N PRO A 75 1.58 -34.04 16.45
CA PRO A 75 0.74 -32.89 16.11
C PRO A 75 0.87 -31.70 17.09
N ARG A 76 1.86 -31.72 17.97
CA ARG A 76 2.04 -30.72 19.04
C ARG A 76 2.29 -29.33 18.49
N ASP A 77 3.20 -29.25 17.51
CA ASP A 77 3.66 -27.98 16.98
C ASP A 77 2.77 -27.50 15.81
N ASN A 78 2.54 -26.20 15.73
CA ASN A 78 1.86 -25.56 14.62
C ASN A 78 2.78 -24.55 13.96
N SER A 79 3.35 -24.91 12.82
CA SER A 79 4.31 -24.08 12.08
C SER A 79 3.84 -22.67 11.80
N ILE A 80 2.52 -22.46 11.59
CA ILE A 80 1.96 -21.15 11.27
C ILE A 80 1.91 -20.25 12.50
N PHE A 81 1.55 -20.80 13.67
CA PHE A 81 1.59 -20.07 14.92
C PHE A 81 3.04 -19.77 15.34
N LEU A 82 3.94 -20.74 15.22
CA LEU A 82 5.36 -20.54 15.49
C LEU A 82 5.98 -19.48 14.58
N LEU A 83 5.61 -19.45 13.30
CA LEU A 83 6.04 -18.41 12.37
C LEU A 83 5.52 -17.03 12.81
N ALA A 84 4.25 -16.94 13.21
CA ALA A 84 3.66 -15.70 13.69
C ALA A 84 4.33 -15.18 14.97
N GLU A 85 4.50 -16.06 15.97
CA GLU A 85 5.19 -15.77 17.23
C GLU A 85 6.65 -15.36 17.00
N GLY A 86 7.31 -16.03 16.05
CA GLY A 86 8.67 -15.70 15.66
C GLY A 86 8.81 -14.31 15.06
N ILE A 87 7.91 -13.92 14.16
CA ILE A 87 7.91 -12.58 13.57
C ILE A 87 7.58 -11.52 14.62
N ILE A 88 6.60 -11.78 15.51
CA ILE A 88 6.30 -10.90 16.64
C ILE A 88 7.53 -10.75 17.54
N SER A 89 8.25 -11.86 17.82
CA SER A 89 9.49 -11.83 18.60
C SER A 89 10.56 -10.95 17.95
N VAL A 90 10.75 -11.04 16.63
CA VAL A 90 11.66 -10.15 15.88
C VAL A 90 11.26 -8.69 16.01
N LEU A 91 9.95 -8.37 15.90
CA LEU A 91 9.45 -6.99 16.08
C LEU A 91 9.69 -6.49 17.51
N ILE A 92 9.44 -7.31 18.53
CA ILE A 92 9.69 -6.98 19.93
C ILE A 92 11.19 -6.74 20.16
N VAL A 93 12.06 -7.60 19.62
CA VAL A 93 13.52 -7.41 19.70
C VAL A 93 13.93 -6.10 19.01
N ALA A 94 13.37 -5.79 17.83
CA ALA A 94 13.64 -4.54 17.14
C ALA A 94 13.28 -3.30 17.98
N PHE A 95 12.14 -3.33 18.69
CA PHE A 95 11.78 -2.28 19.67
C PHE A 95 12.76 -2.22 20.84
N GLY A 96 13.16 -3.36 21.38
CA GLY A 96 14.15 -3.44 22.46
C GLY A 96 15.50 -2.84 22.02
N VAL A 97 15.97 -3.18 20.83
CA VAL A 97 17.20 -2.62 20.23
C VAL A 97 17.08 -1.11 20.02
N LEU A 98 15.94 -0.61 19.57
CA LEU A 98 15.70 0.82 19.43
C LEU A 98 15.83 1.55 20.77
N ILE A 99 15.17 1.04 21.82
CA ILE A 99 15.24 1.61 23.18
C ILE A 99 16.69 1.55 23.71
N TYR A 100 17.37 0.43 23.47
CA TYR A 100 18.78 0.27 23.82
C TYR A 100 19.66 1.33 23.13
N PHE A 101 19.50 1.52 21.83
CA PHE A 101 20.22 2.54 21.08
C PHE A 101 19.93 3.96 21.57
N LEU A 102 18.67 4.26 21.91
CA LEU A 102 18.30 5.55 22.50
C LEU A 102 18.97 5.78 23.86
N SER A 103 19.11 4.74 24.69
CA SER A 103 19.87 4.82 25.96
C SER A 103 21.35 5.13 25.74
N LEU A 104 21.99 4.43 24.77
CA LEU A 104 23.39 4.69 24.41
C LEU A 104 23.61 6.13 23.93
N ARG A 105 22.71 6.57 23.01
CA ARG A 105 22.75 7.93 22.44
C ARG A 105 22.56 9.01 23.52
N ASP A 106 21.60 8.79 24.43
CA ASP A 106 21.38 9.75 25.54
C ASP A 106 22.59 9.85 26.47
N ALA A 107 23.19 8.71 26.83
CA ALA A 107 24.40 8.69 27.66
C ALA A 107 25.57 9.41 26.96
N TRP A 108 25.80 9.15 25.68
CA TRP A 108 26.81 9.80 24.88
C TRP A 108 26.62 11.33 24.79
N LEU A 109 25.43 11.79 24.44
CA LEU A 109 25.12 13.21 24.32
C LEU A 109 25.25 13.96 25.65
N ASN A 110 24.80 13.34 26.75
CA ASN A 110 24.98 13.93 28.08
C ASN A 110 26.45 13.99 28.51
N GLY A 111 27.23 12.96 28.16
CA GLY A 111 28.67 12.96 28.35
C GLY A 111 29.37 14.08 27.59
N LYS A 112 29.04 14.28 26.31
CA LYS A 112 29.56 15.36 25.48
C LYS A 112 29.25 16.74 26.08
N LYS A 113 28.01 16.99 26.50
CA LYS A 113 27.65 18.24 27.18
C LYS A 113 28.45 18.47 28.43
N ARG A 114 28.74 17.42 29.21
CA ARG A 114 29.53 17.48 30.42
C ARG A 114 31.04 17.77 30.13
N ASP A 115 31.56 17.22 29.05
CA ASP A 115 32.94 17.50 28.59
C ASP A 115 33.07 18.97 28.12
N GLU A 116 31.99 19.54 27.59
CA GLU A 116 31.92 20.96 27.17
C GLU A 116 31.61 21.91 28.34
N GLY A 117 31.44 21.39 29.56
CA GLY A 117 31.11 22.20 30.75
C GLY A 117 29.65 22.66 30.80
N ILE A 118 28.80 22.12 29.93
CA ILE A 118 27.37 22.48 29.85
C ILE A 118 26.57 21.73 30.94
N ALA A 119 25.81 22.47 31.74
CA ALA A 119 24.96 21.89 32.79
C ALA A 119 23.89 20.98 32.20
N LEU A 120 23.73 19.76 32.74
CA LEU A 120 22.72 18.83 32.33
C LEU A 120 21.33 19.30 32.78
N ASN A 121 20.32 19.03 31.95
CA ASN A 121 18.94 19.43 32.24
C ASN A 121 18.43 18.72 33.50
N SER A 122 17.79 19.49 34.40
CA SER A 122 17.08 18.94 35.54
C SER A 122 15.89 18.07 35.08
N VAL A 123 15.41 17.18 35.96
CA VAL A 123 14.24 16.31 35.68
C VAL A 123 13.02 17.13 35.24
N ARG A 124 12.75 18.26 35.92
CA ARG A 124 11.65 19.16 35.58
C ARG A 124 11.77 19.73 34.18
N LYS A 125 12.97 20.15 33.79
CA LYS A 125 13.23 20.68 32.42
C LYS A 125 13.10 19.59 31.36
N GLN A 126 13.54 18.36 31.65
CA GLN A 126 13.37 17.22 30.76
C GLN A 126 11.90 16.85 30.55
N TYR A 127 11.10 16.88 31.62
CA TYR A 127 9.65 16.66 31.54
C TYR A 127 8.95 17.76 30.73
N GLN A 128 9.35 19.02 30.91
CA GLN A 128 8.84 20.12 30.08
C GLN A 128 9.19 19.94 28.60
N MET A 129 10.44 19.55 28.29
CA MET A 129 10.84 19.25 26.91
C MET A 129 10.07 18.07 26.31
N LEU A 130 9.73 17.06 27.10
CA LEU A 130 8.90 15.95 26.64
C LEU A 130 7.47 16.42 26.30
N LEU A 131 6.92 17.33 27.08
CA LEU A 131 5.58 17.90 26.86
C LEU A 131 5.54 19.02 25.80
N SER A 132 6.70 19.56 25.38
CA SER A 132 6.79 20.55 24.30
C SER A 132 7.28 19.88 23.02
N ASP A 133 8.58 19.69 22.89
CA ASP A 133 9.24 19.20 21.67
C ASP A 133 8.99 17.70 21.45
N GLY A 134 8.82 16.93 22.52
CA GLY A 134 8.53 15.49 22.52
C GLY A 134 7.06 15.14 22.34
N PHE A 135 6.15 16.08 22.57
CA PHE A 135 4.71 15.83 22.56
C PHE A 135 4.18 15.25 21.23
N PRO A 136 4.58 15.75 20.06
CA PRO A 136 4.16 15.17 18.78
C PRO A 136 4.54 13.68 18.66
N TYR A 137 5.75 13.30 19.10
CA TYR A 137 6.21 11.91 19.08
C TYR A 137 5.42 11.04 20.06
N LEU A 138 5.09 11.58 21.25
CA LEU A 138 4.26 10.86 22.21
C LEU A 138 2.85 10.60 21.69
N MET A 139 2.26 11.57 20.99
CA MET A 139 0.93 11.43 20.37
C MET A 139 0.91 10.44 19.20
N ILE A 140 1.98 10.38 18.40
CA ILE A 140 2.09 9.47 17.26
C ILE A 140 2.40 8.03 17.73
N THR A 141 3.06 7.83 18.86
CA THR A 141 3.53 6.52 19.32
C THR A 141 2.44 5.43 19.36
N PRO A 142 1.23 5.65 19.93
CA PRO A 142 0.18 4.63 19.92
C PRO A 142 -0.23 4.22 18.48
N GLY A 143 -0.39 5.22 17.60
CA GLY A 143 -0.70 4.98 16.18
C GLY A 143 0.43 4.22 15.45
N PHE A 144 1.68 4.53 15.76
CA PHE A 144 2.83 3.83 15.21
C PHE A 144 2.90 2.37 15.68
N ILE A 145 2.63 2.09 16.95
CA ILE A 145 2.57 0.73 17.49
C ILE A 145 1.47 -0.06 16.77
N LEU A 146 0.26 0.52 16.63
CA LEU A 146 -0.83 -0.10 15.89
C LEU A 146 -0.44 -0.38 14.43
N LEU A 147 0.23 0.56 13.75
CA LEU A 147 0.71 0.37 12.39
C LEU A 147 1.68 -0.81 12.28
N VAL A 148 2.59 -0.98 13.24
CA VAL A 148 3.52 -2.11 13.24
C VAL A 148 2.78 -3.45 13.33
N PHE A 149 1.79 -3.58 14.21
CA PHE A 149 1.07 -4.84 14.41
C PHE A 149 -0.03 -5.09 13.37
N VAL A 150 -0.70 -4.05 12.87
CA VAL A 150 -1.84 -4.21 11.94
C VAL A 150 -1.38 -4.20 10.48
N VAL A 151 -0.27 -3.54 10.15
CA VAL A 151 0.22 -3.40 8.77
C VAL A 151 1.54 -4.14 8.57
N ILE A 152 2.59 -3.81 9.35
CA ILE A 152 3.93 -4.36 9.12
C ILE A 152 3.96 -5.87 9.43
N PHE A 153 3.37 -6.32 10.53
CA PHE A 153 3.34 -7.74 10.88
C PHE A 153 2.71 -8.64 9.79
N PRO A 154 1.49 -8.36 9.27
CA PRO A 154 0.92 -9.17 8.18
C PRO A 154 1.75 -9.15 6.90
N ILE A 155 2.42 -8.03 6.58
CA ILE A 155 3.32 -7.95 5.42
C ILE A 155 4.52 -8.88 5.63
N LEU A 156 5.19 -8.83 6.78
CA LEU A 156 6.33 -9.70 7.10
C LEU A 156 5.91 -11.16 7.14
N PHE A 157 4.74 -11.45 7.70
CA PHE A 157 4.18 -12.80 7.75
C PHE A 157 3.91 -13.36 6.34
N GLY A 158 3.22 -12.59 5.49
CA GLY A 158 2.99 -12.96 4.10
C GLY A 158 4.30 -13.11 3.31
N PHE A 159 5.28 -12.22 3.57
CA PHE A 159 6.62 -12.34 3.00
C PHE A 159 7.29 -13.65 3.40
N ALA A 160 7.28 -14.01 4.69
CA ALA A 160 7.90 -15.23 5.18
C ALA A 160 7.27 -16.50 4.60
N ILE A 161 5.93 -16.54 4.46
CA ILE A 161 5.20 -17.68 3.85
C ILE A 161 5.71 -17.99 2.44
N ALA A 162 6.11 -16.99 1.64
CA ALA A 162 6.61 -17.21 0.29
C ALA A 162 7.86 -18.09 0.22
N PHE A 163 8.62 -18.19 1.31
CA PHE A 163 9.84 -19.00 1.42
C PHE A 163 9.60 -20.38 2.03
N THR A 164 8.33 -20.76 2.25
CA THR A 164 7.91 -22.03 2.83
C THR A 164 7.24 -22.93 1.79
N ASN A 165 6.96 -24.18 2.19
CA ASN A 165 6.16 -25.11 1.39
C ASN A 165 4.68 -25.15 1.80
N TYR A 166 4.16 -24.09 2.45
CA TYR A 166 2.80 -24.05 2.97
C TYR A 166 1.75 -24.19 1.86
N ASN A 167 1.03 -25.31 1.89
CA ASN A 167 -0.04 -25.64 0.95
C ASN A 167 -1.00 -26.68 1.57
N LEU A 168 -1.98 -27.14 0.81
CA LEU A 168 -2.94 -28.16 1.26
C LEU A 168 -2.28 -29.42 1.86
N TYR A 169 -1.15 -29.85 1.33
CA TYR A 169 -0.44 -31.08 1.76
C TYR A 169 0.52 -30.85 2.94
N HIS A 170 0.85 -29.60 3.22
CA HIS A 170 1.71 -29.18 4.34
C HIS A 170 0.92 -28.18 5.17
N THR A 171 -0.09 -28.68 5.89
CA THR A 171 -0.99 -27.87 6.73
C THR A 171 -0.93 -28.39 8.17
N PRO A 172 -0.42 -27.58 9.12
CA PRO A 172 -0.44 -27.94 10.53
C PRO A 172 -1.88 -28.10 11.06
N PRO A 173 -2.09 -28.96 12.08
CA PRO A 173 -1.09 -29.77 12.78
C PRO A 173 -0.80 -31.13 12.13
N ALA A 174 -1.48 -31.47 11.01
CA ALA A 174 -1.34 -32.77 10.38
C ALA A 174 0.06 -32.98 9.76
N LYS A 175 0.64 -31.93 9.21
CA LYS A 175 2.00 -31.93 8.67
C LYS A 175 2.63 -30.56 8.86
N LEU A 176 3.87 -30.53 9.34
CA LEU A 176 4.60 -29.28 9.52
C LEU A 176 5.00 -28.66 8.19
N VAL A 177 5.22 -27.36 8.23
CA VAL A 177 5.71 -26.55 7.12
C VAL A 177 7.23 -26.44 7.25
N ASP A 178 7.93 -26.43 6.11
CA ASP A 178 9.38 -26.33 6.05
C ASP A 178 9.81 -25.08 5.27
N TRP A 179 10.97 -24.55 5.59
CA TRP A 179 11.63 -23.53 4.79
C TRP A 179 12.16 -24.13 3.48
N VAL A 180 11.77 -23.59 2.35
CA VAL A 180 12.22 -24.03 1.01
C VAL A 180 13.03 -22.97 0.27
N GLY A 181 13.31 -21.84 0.91
CA GLY A 181 14.04 -20.73 0.32
C GLY A 181 13.40 -20.20 -0.97
N LEU A 182 14.16 -20.03 -2.03
CA LEU A 182 13.70 -19.47 -3.30
C LEU A 182 12.98 -20.45 -4.23
N LYS A 183 12.71 -21.69 -3.79
CA LYS A 183 12.14 -22.75 -4.64
C LYS A 183 10.80 -22.32 -5.29
N ASN A 184 9.93 -21.63 -4.55
CA ASN A 184 8.65 -21.17 -5.08
C ASN A 184 8.83 -20.12 -6.21
N PHE A 185 9.79 -19.21 -6.06
CA PHE A 185 10.14 -18.23 -7.09
C PHE A 185 10.67 -18.93 -8.34
N ILE A 186 11.57 -19.89 -8.19
CA ILE A 186 12.12 -20.68 -9.30
C ILE A 186 10.99 -21.45 -9.99
N ASN A 187 10.08 -22.07 -9.25
CA ASN A 187 8.97 -22.84 -9.80
C ASN A 187 8.04 -22.00 -10.67
N ILE A 188 7.76 -20.75 -10.31
CA ILE A 188 6.91 -19.85 -11.10
C ILE A 188 7.52 -19.60 -12.48
N PHE A 189 8.85 -19.53 -12.60
CA PHE A 189 9.51 -19.25 -13.88
C PHE A 189 9.96 -20.49 -14.65
N THR A 190 10.10 -21.65 -14.00
CA THR A 190 10.60 -22.88 -14.62
C THR A 190 9.50 -23.88 -15.00
N LEU A 191 8.45 -24.00 -14.16
CA LEU A 191 7.35 -24.91 -14.44
C LEU A 191 6.39 -24.30 -15.46
N SER A 192 6.17 -24.97 -16.58
CA SER A 192 5.41 -24.43 -17.73
C SER A 192 4.01 -23.92 -17.34
N ILE A 193 3.29 -24.67 -16.49
CA ILE A 193 1.95 -24.31 -16.07
C ILE A 193 1.91 -23.00 -15.22
N TRP A 194 2.88 -22.83 -14.31
CA TRP A 194 2.97 -21.61 -13.50
C TRP A 194 3.43 -20.42 -14.34
N ARG A 195 4.44 -20.64 -15.18
CA ARG A 195 5.01 -19.59 -16.03
C ARG A 195 3.97 -19.06 -17.04
N SER A 196 3.29 -19.95 -17.78
CA SER A 196 2.28 -19.51 -18.74
C SER A 196 1.14 -18.76 -18.07
N THR A 197 0.56 -19.33 -17.01
CA THR A 197 -0.53 -18.67 -16.27
C THR A 197 -0.09 -17.32 -15.69
N PHE A 198 1.09 -17.23 -15.08
CA PHE A 198 1.60 -15.98 -14.53
C PHE A 198 1.76 -14.90 -15.62
N LEU A 199 2.34 -15.25 -16.76
CA LEU A 199 2.55 -14.30 -17.86
C LEU A 199 1.22 -13.85 -18.49
N ASP A 200 0.28 -14.77 -18.70
CA ASP A 200 -1.05 -14.46 -19.26
C ASP A 200 -1.84 -13.54 -18.32
N VAL A 201 -1.86 -13.83 -17.01
CA VAL A 201 -2.53 -13.01 -16.01
C VAL A 201 -1.84 -11.66 -15.86
N LEU A 202 -0.51 -11.61 -15.86
CA LEU A 202 0.25 -10.35 -15.81
C LEU A 202 -0.04 -9.48 -17.03
N GLN A 203 0.03 -10.06 -18.22
CA GLN A 203 -0.28 -9.35 -19.48
C GLN A 203 -1.70 -8.77 -19.43
N TRP A 204 -2.67 -9.58 -19.05
CA TRP A 204 -4.04 -9.09 -18.93
C TRP A 204 -4.18 -8.03 -17.83
N THR A 205 -3.53 -8.17 -16.69
CA THR A 205 -3.53 -7.15 -15.62
C THR A 205 -3.04 -5.80 -16.14
N VAL A 206 -1.96 -5.80 -16.94
CA VAL A 206 -1.42 -4.56 -17.54
C VAL A 206 -2.39 -3.98 -18.58
N VAL A 207 -2.90 -4.81 -19.50
CA VAL A 207 -3.86 -4.37 -20.53
C VAL A 207 -5.13 -3.83 -19.91
N TRP A 208 -5.69 -4.55 -18.92
CA TRP A 208 -6.84 -4.12 -18.14
C TRP A 208 -6.61 -2.75 -17.50
N THR A 209 -5.50 -2.60 -16.78
CA THR A 209 -5.17 -1.36 -16.09
C THR A 209 -5.06 -0.19 -17.05
N LEU A 210 -4.35 -0.39 -18.16
CA LEU A 210 -4.17 0.67 -19.17
C LEU A 210 -5.49 1.05 -19.83
N LEU A 211 -6.25 0.07 -20.34
CA LEU A 211 -7.48 0.36 -21.08
C LEU A 211 -8.58 0.91 -20.18
N ALA A 212 -8.85 0.26 -19.04
CA ALA A 212 -9.91 0.68 -18.13
C ALA A 212 -9.65 2.08 -17.57
N THR A 213 -8.40 2.36 -17.13
CA THR A 213 -8.05 3.67 -16.58
C THR A 213 -8.05 4.76 -17.64
N THR A 214 -7.41 4.51 -18.80
CA THR A 214 -7.37 5.52 -19.87
C THR A 214 -8.76 5.87 -20.36
N LEU A 215 -9.65 4.88 -20.55
CA LEU A 215 -11.01 5.13 -21.02
C LEU A 215 -11.84 5.89 -19.98
N GLN A 216 -11.83 5.48 -18.70
CA GLN A 216 -12.56 6.20 -17.66
C GLN A 216 -12.06 7.66 -17.50
N CYS A 217 -10.74 7.87 -17.57
CA CYS A 217 -10.16 9.21 -17.49
C CYS A 217 -10.53 10.04 -18.71
N THR A 218 -10.42 9.48 -19.89
CA THR A 218 -10.78 10.17 -21.15
C THR A 218 -12.24 10.57 -21.15
N VAL A 219 -13.15 9.65 -20.83
CA VAL A 219 -14.58 9.94 -20.78
C VAL A 219 -14.89 11.00 -19.71
N GLY A 220 -14.31 10.87 -18.50
CA GLY A 220 -14.52 11.84 -17.44
C GLY A 220 -14.05 13.25 -17.80
N VAL A 221 -12.84 13.38 -18.37
CA VAL A 221 -12.30 14.68 -18.81
C VAL A 221 -13.13 15.27 -19.95
N LEU A 222 -13.45 14.48 -20.97
CA LEU A 222 -14.23 14.96 -22.11
C LEU A 222 -15.61 15.45 -21.68
N LEU A 223 -16.32 14.67 -20.85
CA LEU A 223 -17.65 15.07 -20.35
C LEU A 223 -17.56 16.31 -19.48
N ALA A 224 -16.52 16.47 -18.64
CA ALA A 224 -16.34 17.67 -17.83
C ALA A 224 -16.13 18.93 -18.71
N ILE A 225 -15.29 18.82 -19.74
CA ILE A 225 -15.06 19.91 -20.69
C ILE A 225 -16.36 20.28 -21.43
N LEU A 226 -17.11 19.29 -21.91
CA LEU A 226 -18.38 19.51 -22.62
C LEU A 226 -19.43 20.20 -21.71
N VAL A 227 -19.58 19.74 -20.47
CA VAL A 227 -20.56 20.29 -19.52
C VAL A 227 -20.13 21.66 -18.98
N ASN A 228 -18.85 22.00 -19.05
CA ASN A 228 -18.37 23.32 -18.58
C ASN A 228 -18.56 24.45 -19.60
N GLN A 229 -18.98 24.18 -20.85
CA GLN A 229 -19.21 25.20 -21.88
C GLN A 229 -20.22 26.26 -21.42
N LYS A 230 -19.94 27.56 -21.69
CA LYS A 230 -20.75 28.70 -21.17
C LYS A 230 -22.20 28.62 -21.59
N ASP A 231 -22.49 28.20 -22.80
CA ASP A 231 -23.82 28.25 -23.43
C ASP A 231 -24.70 27.02 -23.13
N LEU A 232 -24.18 26.03 -22.41
CA LEU A 232 -24.93 24.80 -22.09
C LEU A 232 -26.07 25.12 -21.09
N ARG A 233 -27.31 24.79 -21.47
CA ARG A 233 -28.47 24.88 -20.57
C ARG A 233 -28.55 23.66 -19.62
N PHE A 234 -29.15 23.86 -18.46
CA PHE A 234 -29.36 22.78 -17.44
C PHE A 234 -28.08 22.11 -16.91
N LYS A 235 -26.93 22.82 -16.88
CA LYS A 235 -25.66 22.31 -16.35
C LYS A 235 -25.78 21.58 -15.01
N PRO A 236 -26.49 22.11 -13.99
CA PRO A 236 -26.63 21.41 -12.72
C PRO A 236 -27.27 20.03 -12.85
N LEU A 237 -28.33 19.92 -13.65
CA LEU A 237 -29.03 18.66 -13.89
C LEU A 237 -28.11 17.64 -14.60
N ILE A 238 -27.39 18.08 -15.64
CA ILE A 238 -26.47 17.20 -16.38
C ILE A 238 -25.31 16.73 -15.47
N ARG A 239 -24.77 17.61 -14.64
CA ARG A 239 -23.75 17.24 -13.64
C ARG A 239 -24.28 16.21 -12.65
N THR A 240 -25.49 16.41 -12.16
CA THR A 240 -26.15 15.45 -11.25
C THR A 240 -26.28 14.08 -11.91
N ILE A 241 -26.76 14.02 -13.16
CA ILE A 241 -26.90 12.76 -13.91
C ILE A 241 -25.57 12.03 -14.07
N PHE A 242 -24.49 12.76 -14.40
CA PHE A 242 -23.17 12.13 -14.58
C PHE A 242 -22.50 11.69 -13.27
N ILE A 243 -22.89 12.25 -12.13
CA ILE A 243 -22.40 11.81 -10.81
C ILE A 243 -23.28 10.68 -10.24
N LEU A 244 -24.50 10.49 -10.78
CA LEU A 244 -25.46 9.49 -10.28
C LEU A 244 -24.90 8.07 -10.17
N PRO A 245 -24.07 7.55 -11.09
CA PRO A 245 -23.47 6.22 -10.94
C PRO A 245 -22.69 6.04 -9.62
N TRP A 246 -22.21 7.14 -9.05
CA TRP A 246 -21.47 7.14 -7.78
C TRP A 246 -22.38 7.09 -6.54
N ALA A 247 -23.67 7.41 -6.71
CA ALA A 247 -24.65 7.35 -5.62
C ALA A 247 -25.04 5.90 -5.25
N VAL A 248 -24.78 4.94 -6.14
CA VAL A 248 -25.05 3.52 -5.91
C VAL A 248 -23.74 2.85 -5.46
N PRO A 249 -23.76 2.04 -4.38
CA PRO A 249 -22.59 1.28 -3.97
C PRO A 249 -22.04 0.42 -5.11
N GLY A 250 -20.73 0.51 -5.37
CA GLY A 250 -20.10 -0.11 -6.54
C GLY A 250 -20.37 -1.61 -6.67
N PHE A 251 -20.36 -2.36 -5.54
CA PHE A 251 -20.64 -3.81 -5.58
C PHE A 251 -22.07 -4.13 -6.08
N VAL A 252 -23.07 -3.30 -5.73
CA VAL A 252 -24.45 -3.46 -6.24
C VAL A 252 -24.48 -3.24 -7.74
N THR A 253 -23.82 -2.17 -8.20
CA THR A 253 -23.74 -1.86 -9.64
C THR A 253 -23.06 -3.00 -10.40
N ILE A 254 -21.95 -3.56 -9.89
CA ILE A 254 -21.25 -4.70 -10.53
C ILE A 254 -22.17 -5.91 -10.67
N LEU A 255 -22.93 -6.28 -9.64
CA LEU A 255 -23.85 -7.42 -9.67
C LEU A 255 -25.01 -7.18 -10.63
N VAL A 256 -25.53 -5.95 -10.70
CA VAL A 256 -26.57 -5.59 -11.69
C VAL A 256 -26.02 -5.71 -13.11
N PHE A 257 -24.82 -5.21 -13.37
CA PHE A 257 -24.18 -5.36 -14.69
C PHE A 257 -23.92 -6.83 -15.04
N ALA A 258 -23.50 -7.68 -14.09
CA ALA A 258 -23.35 -9.11 -14.32
C ALA A 258 -24.65 -9.75 -14.80
N GLY A 259 -25.79 -9.37 -14.22
CA GLY A 259 -27.09 -9.78 -14.69
C GLY A 259 -27.45 -9.21 -16.06
N MET A 260 -27.17 -7.94 -16.33
CA MET A 260 -27.40 -7.29 -17.63
C MET A 260 -26.59 -7.92 -18.77
N PHE A 261 -25.36 -8.36 -18.50
CA PHE A 261 -24.47 -9.03 -19.44
C PHE A 261 -24.64 -10.56 -19.47
N ASN A 262 -25.67 -11.11 -18.82
CA ASN A 262 -25.91 -12.55 -18.90
C ASN A 262 -26.14 -13.00 -20.34
N ASP A 263 -25.49 -14.10 -20.76
CA ASP A 263 -25.49 -14.57 -22.16
C ASP A 263 -26.87 -14.94 -22.66
N SER A 264 -27.74 -15.52 -21.79
CA SER A 264 -29.05 -16.06 -22.16
C SER A 264 -30.18 -15.08 -21.93
N PHE A 265 -30.27 -14.43 -20.76
CA PHE A 265 -31.39 -13.57 -20.38
C PHE A 265 -31.01 -12.10 -20.15
N GLY A 266 -29.75 -11.74 -20.35
CA GLY A 266 -29.29 -10.37 -20.12
C GLY A 266 -29.89 -9.36 -21.10
N VAL A 267 -30.26 -8.19 -20.58
CA VAL A 267 -30.86 -7.10 -21.36
C VAL A 267 -29.93 -6.59 -22.49
N ILE A 268 -28.61 -6.71 -22.33
CA ILE A 268 -27.67 -6.30 -23.37
C ILE A 268 -27.89 -7.12 -24.65
N ASN A 269 -27.97 -8.45 -24.56
CA ASN A 269 -28.23 -9.30 -25.73
C ASN A 269 -29.67 -9.19 -26.23
N ASN A 270 -30.65 -9.29 -25.31
CA ASN A 270 -32.05 -9.50 -25.69
C ASN A 270 -32.80 -8.21 -26.04
N ALA A 271 -32.37 -7.06 -25.54
CA ALA A 271 -32.96 -5.78 -25.87
C ALA A 271 -32.03 -4.90 -26.72
N ILE A 272 -30.82 -4.60 -26.22
CA ILE A 272 -29.96 -3.61 -26.84
C ILE A 272 -29.40 -4.14 -28.17
N LEU A 273 -28.65 -5.26 -28.16
CA LEU A 273 -28.06 -5.80 -29.39
C LEU A 273 -29.14 -6.26 -30.40
N SER A 274 -30.22 -6.85 -29.89
CA SER A 274 -31.37 -7.27 -30.71
C SER A 274 -32.03 -6.09 -31.45
N PHE A 275 -32.18 -4.93 -30.75
CA PHE A 275 -32.74 -3.73 -31.37
C PHE A 275 -31.90 -3.23 -32.56
N PHE A 276 -30.57 -3.39 -32.49
CA PHE A 276 -29.66 -3.04 -33.59
C PHE A 276 -29.40 -4.17 -34.60
N GLY A 277 -30.10 -5.30 -34.47
CA GLY A 277 -29.90 -6.45 -35.34
C GLY A 277 -28.55 -7.15 -35.19
N ILE A 278 -27.86 -6.92 -34.06
CA ILE A 278 -26.55 -7.49 -33.76
C ILE A 278 -26.74 -8.86 -33.07
N SER A 279 -26.01 -9.87 -33.53
CA SER A 279 -26.05 -11.20 -32.92
C SER A 279 -25.64 -11.18 -31.44
N PRO A 280 -26.30 -12.00 -30.58
CA PRO A 280 -25.96 -12.15 -29.18
C PRO A 280 -24.48 -12.48 -28.99
N LYS A 281 -23.87 -11.95 -27.93
CA LYS A 281 -22.45 -12.18 -27.57
C LYS A 281 -22.39 -13.02 -26.29
N ALA A 282 -21.33 -13.81 -26.20
CA ALA A 282 -21.02 -14.64 -25.04
C ALA A 282 -20.26 -13.82 -23.98
N TRP A 283 -20.95 -12.89 -23.33
CA TRP A 283 -20.34 -11.92 -22.41
C TRP A 283 -19.69 -12.52 -21.16
N LEU A 284 -20.16 -13.69 -20.71
CA LEU A 284 -19.67 -14.35 -19.51
C LEU A 284 -18.88 -15.63 -19.82
N THR A 285 -19.02 -16.18 -21.02
CA THR A 285 -18.45 -17.48 -21.39
C THR A 285 -17.33 -17.40 -22.43
N ASP A 286 -17.13 -16.24 -23.10
CA ASP A 286 -16.01 -16.00 -23.99
C ASP A 286 -15.04 -14.98 -23.36
N PRO A 287 -13.72 -15.28 -23.27
CA PRO A 287 -12.74 -14.40 -22.61
C PRO A 287 -12.66 -13.00 -23.22
N PHE A 288 -12.78 -12.87 -24.55
CA PHE A 288 -12.69 -11.57 -25.21
C PHE A 288 -13.87 -10.67 -24.87
N TRP A 289 -15.10 -11.24 -24.94
CA TRP A 289 -16.31 -10.49 -24.63
C TRP A 289 -16.42 -10.18 -23.14
N THR A 290 -15.97 -11.10 -22.26
CA THR A 290 -15.93 -10.83 -20.82
C THR A 290 -14.96 -9.70 -20.47
N LYS A 291 -13.76 -9.67 -21.09
CA LYS A 291 -12.81 -8.58 -20.96
C LYS A 291 -13.39 -7.25 -21.44
N THR A 292 -14.10 -7.27 -22.56
CA THR A 292 -14.78 -6.08 -23.11
C THR A 292 -15.86 -5.56 -22.16
N ALA A 293 -16.72 -6.44 -21.64
CA ALA A 293 -17.75 -6.07 -20.67
C ALA A 293 -17.17 -5.44 -19.40
N LEU A 294 -16.08 -6.02 -18.88
CA LEU A 294 -15.38 -5.49 -17.69
C LEU A 294 -14.83 -4.07 -17.95
N ILE A 295 -14.20 -3.83 -19.11
CA ILE A 295 -13.68 -2.51 -19.47
C ILE A 295 -14.81 -1.49 -19.59
N MET A 296 -15.92 -1.85 -20.23
CA MET A 296 -17.11 -0.99 -20.35
C MET A 296 -17.67 -0.64 -18.98
N MET A 297 -17.82 -1.65 -18.11
CA MET A 297 -18.35 -1.46 -16.76
C MET A 297 -17.41 -0.59 -15.90
N GLN A 298 -16.09 -0.81 -15.95
CA GLN A 298 -15.14 0.03 -15.21
C GLN A 298 -15.13 1.46 -15.72
N THR A 299 -15.26 1.65 -17.03
CA THR A 299 -15.39 3.00 -17.59
C THR A 299 -16.62 3.71 -17.00
N TRP A 300 -17.77 3.01 -16.93
CA TRP A 300 -18.99 3.53 -16.32
C TRP A 300 -18.84 3.85 -14.82
N LEU A 301 -18.20 2.98 -14.06
CA LEU A 301 -17.98 3.18 -12.61
C LEU A 301 -16.95 4.26 -12.30
N GLY A 302 -15.94 4.42 -13.16
CA GLY A 302 -14.78 5.27 -12.88
C GLY A 302 -14.90 6.70 -13.42
N PHE A 303 -15.62 6.93 -14.55
CA PHE A 303 -15.69 8.27 -15.14
C PHE A 303 -16.29 9.34 -14.22
N PRO A 304 -17.28 9.06 -13.34
CA PRO A 304 -17.88 10.13 -12.51
C PRO A 304 -16.89 10.79 -11.58
N PHE A 305 -15.94 10.01 -11.03
CA PHE A 305 -14.88 10.55 -10.18
C PHE A 305 -13.99 11.53 -10.94
N VAL A 306 -13.50 11.11 -12.11
CA VAL A 306 -12.65 11.95 -12.95
C VAL A 306 -13.40 13.17 -13.46
N PHE A 307 -14.68 12.99 -13.82
CA PHE A 307 -15.57 14.09 -14.22
C PHE A 307 -15.71 15.14 -13.11
N ALA A 308 -15.96 14.72 -11.87
CA ALA A 308 -16.10 15.63 -10.74
C ALA A 308 -14.80 16.40 -10.47
N MET A 309 -13.66 15.70 -10.42
CA MET A 309 -12.34 16.30 -10.21
C MET A 309 -11.99 17.29 -11.32
N THR A 310 -12.16 16.89 -12.57
CA THR A 310 -11.91 17.76 -13.74
C THR A 310 -12.82 19.00 -13.73
N THR A 311 -14.10 18.83 -13.35
CA THR A 311 -15.03 19.96 -13.23
C THR A 311 -14.56 20.97 -12.19
N GLY A 312 -14.01 20.51 -11.05
CA GLY A 312 -13.44 21.40 -10.04
C GLY A 312 -12.24 22.20 -10.58
N VAL A 313 -11.33 21.52 -11.30
CA VAL A 313 -10.17 22.19 -11.91
C VAL A 313 -10.60 23.22 -12.96
N LEU A 314 -11.56 22.88 -13.84
CA LEU A 314 -12.06 23.78 -14.87
C LEU A 314 -12.66 25.07 -14.30
N GLN A 315 -13.26 25.00 -13.11
CA GLN A 315 -13.82 26.19 -12.42
C GLN A 315 -12.75 27.06 -11.76
N ALA A 316 -11.55 26.53 -11.53
CA ALA A 316 -10.44 27.26 -10.95
C ALA A 316 -9.57 27.98 -12.00
N ILE A 317 -9.75 27.71 -13.30
CA ILE A 317 -9.02 28.40 -14.37
C ILE A 317 -9.58 29.80 -14.53
N PRO A 318 -8.76 30.87 -14.41
CA PRO A 318 -9.21 32.26 -14.59
C PRO A 318 -9.79 32.51 -15.98
N ASP A 319 -10.95 33.18 -16.05
CA ASP A 319 -11.59 33.55 -17.31
C ASP A 319 -10.72 34.50 -18.17
N ASP A 320 -9.89 35.33 -17.54
CA ASP A 320 -8.99 36.28 -18.20
C ASP A 320 -8.07 35.61 -19.24
N LEU A 321 -7.65 34.34 -18.97
CA LEU A 321 -6.85 33.58 -19.93
C LEU A 321 -7.61 33.30 -21.24
N TYR A 322 -8.89 33.01 -21.13
CA TYR A 322 -9.75 32.75 -22.29
C TYR A 322 -10.13 34.05 -23.03
N GLU A 323 -10.30 35.14 -22.29
CA GLU A 323 -10.59 36.47 -22.86
C GLU A 323 -9.37 36.98 -23.65
N ALA A 324 -8.17 36.95 -23.06
CA ALA A 324 -6.93 37.34 -23.75
C ALA A 324 -6.72 36.52 -25.01
N ALA A 325 -6.84 35.18 -24.93
CA ALA A 325 -6.70 34.30 -26.10
C ALA A 325 -7.75 34.58 -27.18
N THR A 326 -8.96 35.04 -26.80
CA THR A 326 -10.01 35.42 -27.74
C THR A 326 -9.66 36.73 -28.44
N MET A 327 -9.10 37.71 -27.73
CA MET A 327 -8.58 38.97 -28.31
C MET A 327 -7.46 38.72 -29.30
N ASP A 328 -6.61 37.68 -29.04
CA ASP A 328 -5.55 37.24 -29.96
C ASP A 328 -6.09 36.41 -31.15
N GLY A 329 -7.39 36.23 -31.28
CA GLY A 329 -8.03 35.48 -32.37
C GLY A 329 -7.97 33.96 -32.24
N ALA A 330 -7.67 33.40 -31.07
CA ALA A 330 -7.60 31.98 -30.88
C ALA A 330 -8.96 31.30 -31.01
N SER A 331 -9.04 30.24 -31.83
CA SER A 331 -10.23 29.42 -32.00
C SER A 331 -10.56 28.65 -30.71
N ALA A 332 -11.81 28.14 -30.58
CA ALA A 332 -12.21 27.30 -29.45
C ALA A 332 -11.32 26.05 -29.31
N PHE A 333 -10.93 25.43 -30.43
CA PHE A 333 -10.03 24.26 -30.42
C PHE A 333 -8.61 24.67 -29.99
N THR A 334 -8.10 25.82 -30.41
CA THR A 334 -6.80 26.35 -29.96
C THR A 334 -6.81 26.56 -28.46
N ARG A 335 -7.83 27.25 -27.91
CA ARG A 335 -7.98 27.46 -26.45
C ARG A 335 -8.08 26.13 -25.67
N LEU A 336 -8.82 25.15 -26.20
CA LEU A 336 -8.90 23.83 -25.59
C LEU A 336 -7.52 23.16 -25.52
N ARG A 337 -6.76 23.18 -26.62
CA ARG A 337 -5.48 22.46 -26.72
C ARG A 337 -4.34 23.17 -25.96
N THR A 338 -4.32 24.51 -25.95
CA THR A 338 -3.19 25.28 -25.40
C THR A 338 -3.42 25.79 -23.98
N ILE A 339 -4.66 25.95 -23.54
CA ILE A 339 -5.01 26.46 -22.20
C ILE A 339 -5.66 25.35 -21.37
N THR A 340 -6.84 24.89 -21.81
CA THR A 340 -7.69 24.01 -20.98
C THR A 340 -7.04 22.67 -20.71
N LEU A 341 -6.66 21.95 -21.78
CA LEU A 341 -6.18 20.57 -21.65
C LEU A 341 -4.85 20.44 -20.87
N PRO A 342 -3.83 21.31 -21.12
CA PRO A 342 -2.59 21.27 -20.35
C PRO A 342 -2.79 21.56 -18.86
N LEU A 343 -3.57 22.60 -18.53
CA LEU A 343 -3.84 22.98 -17.14
C LEU A 343 -4.63 21.90 -16.40
N VAL A 344 -5.65 21.34 -17.05
CA VAL A 344 -6.45 20.25 -16.49
C VAL A 344 -5.58 19.02 -16.26
N LEU A 345 -4.85 18.54 -17.28
CA LEU A 345 -4.04 17.33 -17.17
C LEU A 345 -2.94 17.48 -16.12
N TYR A 346 -2.31 18.64 -16.02
CA TYR A 346 -1.32 18.92 -14.99
C TYR A 346 -1.93 18.84 -13.58
N ALA A 347 -3.08 19.45 -13.38
CA ALA A 347 -3.73 19.49 -12.07
C ALA A 347 -4.27 18.12 -11.62
N ILE A 348 -4.78 17.29 -12.57
CA ILE A 348 -5.33 15.96 -12.25
C ILE A 348 -4.30 14.82 -12.40
N ALA A 349 -3.07 15.10 -12.86
CA ALA A 349 -2.05 14.07 -13.07
C ALA A 349 -1.82 13.15 -11.85
N PRO A 350 -1.67 13.66 -10.60
CA PRO A 350 -1.54 12.79 -9.44
C PRO A 350 -2.75 11.88 -9.24
N ILE A 351 -3.95 12.37 -9.55
CA ILE A 351 -5.19 11.60 -9.46
C ILE A 351 -5.22 10.50 -10.52
N ILE A 352 -4.82 10.80 -11.75
CA ILE A 352 -4.73 9.80 -12.82
C ILE A 352 -3.78 8.68 -12.44
N ILE A 353 -2.60 8.99 -11.88
CA ILE A 353 -1.63 7.99 -11.41
C ILE A 353 -2.26 7.09 -10.34
N THR A 354 -2.98 7.66 -9.38
CA THR A 354 -3.67 6.85 -8.36
C THR A 354 -4.76 5.97 -8.95
N GLN A 355 -5.44 6.39 -10.02
CA GLN A 355 -6.45 5.57 -10.72
C GLN A 355 -5.80 4.36 -11.43
N TYR A 356 -4.60 4.49 -11.99
CA TYR A 356 -3.87 3.34 -12.53
C TYR A 356 -3.55 2.34 -11.42
N THR A 357 -3.04 2.78 -10.28
CA THR A 357 -2.76 1.92 -9.13
C THR A 357 -4.03 1.26 -8.59
N PHE A 358 -5.14 1.99 -8.52
CA PHE A 358 -6.43 1.46 -8.10
C PHE A 358 -6.92 0.35 -9.03
N ASN A 359 -6.95 0.59 -10.34
CA ASN A 359 -7.42 -0.40 -11.32
C ASN A 359 -6.50 -1.62 -11.41
N PHE A 360 -5.17 -1.44 -11.22
CA PHE A 360 -4.22 -2.54 -11.17
C PHE A 360 -4.55 -3.56 -10.05
N ASN A 361 -5.11 -3.07 -8.94
CA ASN A 361 -5.51 -3.87 -7.78
C ASN A 361 -7.03 -4.02 -7.62
N ASN A 362 -7.82 -3.78 -8.65
CA ASN A 362 -9.28 -3.77 -8.55
C ASN A 362 -9.88 -5.18 -8.53
N PHE A 363 -9.74 -5.84 -7.37
CA PHE A 363 -10.27 -7.17 -7.11
C PHE A 363 -11.79 -7.26 -7.32
N ASN A 364 -12.54 -6.28 -6.77
CA ASN A 364 -13.98 -6.36 -6.65
C ASN A 364 -14.69 -6.52 -7.99
N ILE A 365 -14.30 -5.73 -8.98
CA ILE A 365 -14.96 -5.77 -10.29
C ILE A 365 -14.74 -7.10 -11.01
N ILE A 366 -13.53 -7.64 -10.94
CA ILE A 366 -13.18 -8.92 -11.56
C ILE A 366 -13.89 -10.08 -10.87
N TYR A 367 -13.86 -10.09 -9.52
CA TYR A 367 -14.39 -11.19 -8.74
C TYR A 367 -15.92 -11.20 -8.73
N LEU A 368 -16.57 -10.06 -8.50
CA LEU A 368 -18.02 -9.97 -8.40
C LEU A 368 -18.74 -10.08 -9.75
N PHE A 369 -18.09 -9.69 -10.86
CA PHE A 369 -18.71 -9.77 -12.17
C PHE A 369 -18.84 -11.21 -12.67
N ASN A 370 -17.75 -11.97 -12.66
CA ASN A 370 -17.74 -13.35 -13.18
C ASN A 370 -16.66 -14.22 -12.50
N ASN A 371 -16.32 -13.93 -11.25
CA ASN A 371 -15.29 -14.66 -10.50
C ASN A 371 -14.01 -14.88 -11.32
N GLY A 372 -13.57 -13.84 -12.08
CA GLY A 372 -12.39 -13.92 -12.95
C GLY A 372 -12.52 -14.89 -14.14
N GLY A 373 -13.75 -15.41 -14.39
CA GLY A 373 -14.03 -16.34 -15.50
C GLY A 373 -13.94 -15.69 -16.90
N PRO A 374 -14.20 -16.46 -17.94
CA PRO A 374 -14.49 -17.90 -17.94
C PRO A 374 -13.25 -18.77 -17.61
N ALA A 375 -13.48 -20.03 -17.28
CA ALA A 375 -12.40 -20.99 -17.05
C ALA A 375 -11.56 -21.19 -18.30
N VAL A 376 -10.24 -21.30 -18.13
CA VAL A 376 -9.28 -21.54 -19.22
C VAL A 376 -8.67 -22.92 -19.06
N ALA A 377 -8.75 -23.74 -20.09
CA ALA A 377 -8.20 -25.09 -20.07
C ALA A 377 -6.67 -25.06 -19.83
N GLY A 378 -6.21 -25.89 -18.90
CA GLY A 378 -4.78 -25.97 -18.54
C GLY A 378 -4.25 -24.80 -17.69
N SER A 379 -5.12 -23.91 -17.20
CA SER A 379 -4.77 -22.81 -16.30
C SER A 379 -5.53 -22.94 -14.98
N ASN A 380 -4.89 -22.53 -13.89
CA ASN A 380 -5.55 -22.37 -12.58
C ASN A 380 -6.05 -20.92 -12.34
N ALA A 381 -5.95 -20.07 -13.34
CA ALA A 381 -6.60 -18.76 -13.42
C ALA A 381 -7.72 -18.78 -14.46
N GLY A 382 -8.72 -17.95 -14.28
CA GLY A 382 -9.74 -17.71 -15.28
C GLY A 382 -9.30 -16.68 -16.33
N GLY A 383 -10.06 -16.59 -17.42
CA GLY A 383 -9.72 -15.76 -18.58
C GLY A 383 -9.70 -14.25 -18.33
N THR A 384 -10.27 -13.79 -17.22
CA THR A 384 -10.26 -12.37 -16.83
C THR A 384 -9.64 -12.11 -15.46
N ASP A 385 -9.04 -13.14 -14.86
CA ASP A 385 -8.29 -12.92 -13.60
C ASP A 385 -7.16 -11.92 -13.81
N ILE A 386 -7.08 -10.95 -12.91
CA ILE A 386 -5.90 -10.12 -12.71
C ILE A 386 -5.05 -10.69 -11.57
N LEU A 387 -3.83 -10.24 -11.39
CA LEU A 387 -2.92 -10.83 -10.40
C LEU A 387 -3.55 -10.92 -9.01
N VAL A 388 -4.22 -9.87 -8.53
CA VAL A 388 -4.84 -9.87 -7.19
C VAL A 388 -6.00 -10.86 -7.06
N SER A 389 -6.84 -11.04 -8.08
CA SER A 389 -7.94 -12.01 -8.04
C SER A 389 -7.44 -13.45 -8.16
N TRP A 390 -6.38 -13.66 -8.92
CA TRP A 390 -5.74 -14.97 -9.00
C TRP A 390 -5.05 -15.35 -7.68
N ILE A 391 -4.31 -14.43 -7.04
CA ILE A 391 -3.73 -14.63 -5.70
C ILE A 391 -4.82 -15.05 -4.70
N TYR A 392 -5.97 -14.37 -4.72
CA TYR A 392 -7.11 -14.71 -3.88
C TYR A 392 -7.60 -16.15 -4.12
N LYS A 393 -7.76 -16.57 -5.37
CA LYS A 393 -8.17 -17.95 -5.73
C LYS A 393 -7.12 -18.99 -5.30
N LEU A 394 -5.84 -18.71 -5.51
CA LEU A 394 -4.76 -19.58 -5.06
C LEU A 394 -4.81 -19.80 -3.54
N THR A 395 -5.13 -18.76 -2.79
CA THR A 395 -5.23 -18.83 -1.33
C THR A 395 -6.52 -19.52 -0.88
N MET A 396 -7.67 -19.04 -1.33
CA MET A 396 -8.99 -19.44 -0.79
C MET A 396 -9.56 -20.70 -1.43
N SER A 397 -9.32 -20.91 -2.72
CA SER A 397 -9.92 -22.05 -3.46
C SER A 397 -8.93 -23.21 -3.64
N SER A 398 -7.64 -22.92 -3.78
CA SER A 398 -6.62 -23.93 -4.11
C SER A 398 -5.68 -24.27 -2.95
N SER A 399 -5.75 -23.54 -1.82
CA SER A 399 -4.86 -23.71 -0.65
C SER A 399 -3.36 -23.68 -1.00
N GLN A 400 -2.98 -22.88 -2.00
CA GLN A 400 -1.60 -22.72 -2.47
C GLN A 400 -0.98 -21.45 -1.85
N TYR A 401 -0.91 -21.42 -0.51
CA TYR A 401 -0.57 -20.21 0.25
C TYR A 401 0.84 -19.68 -0.08
N ALA A 402 1.84 -20.56 -0.16
CA ALA A 402 3.22 -20.16 -0.44
C ALA A 402 3.40 -19.60 -1.86
N ILE A 403 2.74 -20.19 -2.85
CA ILE A 403 2.76 -19.71 -4.24
C ILE A 403 2.02 -18.36 -4.33
N ALA A 404 0.85 -18.24 -3.69
CA ALA A 404 0.10 -16.98 -3.64
C ALA A 404 0.94 -15.85 -3.01
N ALA A 405 1.62 -16.12 -1.90
CA ALA A 405 2.54 -15.18 -1.25
C ALA A 405 3.73 -14.80 -2.16
N THR A 406 4.30 -15.78 -2.89
CA THR A 406 5.39 -15.53 -3.84
C THR A 406 4.94 -14.60 -4.97
N ILE A 407 3.75 -14.82 -5.55
CA ILE A 407 3.19 -13.95 -6.59
C ILE A 407 2.90 -12.56 -6.02
N THR A 408 2.45 -12.46 -4.76
CA THR A 408 2.24 -11.17 -4.09
C THR A 408 3.55 -10.37 -3.98
N ILE A 409 4.67 -11.02 -3.66
CA ILE A 409 5.99 -10.36 -3.63
C ILE A 409 6.40 -9.87 -5.03
N LEU A 410 6.26 -10.72 -6.05
CA LEU A 410 6.57 -10.35 -7.44
C LEU A 410 5.71 -9.16 -7.90
N LEU A 411 4.41 -9.19 -7.57
CA LEU A 411 3.48 -8.10 -7.83
C LEU A 411 3.94 -6.80 -7.15
N SER A 412 4.32 -6.88 -5.86
CA SER A 412 4.79 -5.73 -5.08
C SER A 412 6.06 -5.12 -5.67
N ILE A 413 7.02 -5.95 -6.08
CA ILE A 413 8.26 -5.50 -6.75
C ILE A 413 7.92 -4.78 -8.07
N PHE A 414 6.99 -5.33 -8.86
CA PHE A 414 6.55 -4.70 -10.10
C PHE A 414 5.91 -3.33 -9.87
N VAL A 415 4.98 -3.23 -8.92
CA VAL A 415 4.29 -1.97 -8.58
C VAL A 415 5.26 -0.92 -8.04
N VAL A 416 6.16 -1.32 -7.13
CA VAL A 416 7.20 -0.41 -6.59
C VAL A 416 8.15 0.05 -7.70
N GLY A 417 8.55 -0.86 -8.60
CA GLY A 417 9.38 -0.52 -9.75
C GLY A 417 8.73 0.52 -10.67
N LEU A 418 7.42 0.37 -10.93
CA LEU A 418 6.66 1.37 -11.70
C LEU A 418 6.51 2.71 -10.97
N ALA A 419 6.35 2.69 -9.65
CA ALA A 419 6.16 3.91 -8.85
C ALA A 419 7.46 4.72 -8.69
N LEU A 420 8.61 4.07 -8.79
CA LEU A 420 9.92 4.73 -8.70
C LEU A 420 10.43 5.26 -10.05
N TRP A 421 9.85 4.80 -11.17
CA TRP A 421 10.15 5.25 -12.53
C TRP A 421 9.27 6.44 -12.92
#